data_74c1ac8dfdd3c27f9e7a39abd5a37b29
#
_entry.id   74c1ac8dfdd3c27f9e7a39abd5a37b29
#
_cell.length_a   1.000
_cell.length_b   1.000
_cell.length_c   1.000
_cell.angle_alpha   90.00
_cell.angle_beta   90.00
_cell.angle_gamma   90.00
#
_symmetry.space_group_name_H-M   'P 1'
#
loop_
_entity.id
_entity.type
_entity.pdbx_description
1 polymer ?
#
loop_
_entity_poly.entity_id
_entity_poly.type
_entity_poly.pdbx_seq_one_letter_code
_entity_poly.pdbx_strand_id
1 'polypeptide(L)'
;MNVLLTGGAGYIGTHTCIELINAGHTVVVADNFSNSSPKAIERVEEITGKKIPLYNIDVCDVEALDKLFAENKIDAVIHFAGLKAVGESCEIPVAYYRNNLDSTLALLEVMKKYSVANFVFSSSATVYGIPKSVPLVETMPTGCTNPYGWTKLMNEQILTDAAKADSNLSVVLLRYFNPIGAHESGRIGENP
;
A
#
# COMPACT_ATOMS: atom_id res chain seq x y z
N MET A 1 -15.65 -6.25 6.82
CA MET A 1 -14.40 -6.94 6.48
C MET A 1 -13.34 -6.48 7.46
N ASN A 2 -12.35 -7.32 7.73
CA ASN A 2 -11.16 -6.96 8.48
C ASN A 2 -10.02 -6.71 7.48
N VAL A 3 -9.59 -5.46 7.33
CA VAL A 3 -8.68 -5.01 6.27
C VAL A 3 -7.31 -4.70 6.85
N LEU A 4 -6.26 -5.34 6.31
CA LEU A 4 -4.88 -5.00 6.61
C LEU A 4 -4.45 -3.83 5.72
N LEU A 5 -3.97 -2.76 6.34
CA LEU A 5 -3.32 -1.64 5.66
C LEU A 5 -1.81 -1.70 5.94
N THR A 6 -1.01 -2.00 4.94
CA THR A 6 0.44 -1.86 5.05
C THR A 6 0.85 -0.44 4.66
N GLY A 7 1.78 0.17 5.41
CA GLY A 7 2.05 1.60 5.29
C GLY A 7 0.87 2.48 5.76
N GLY A 8 0.04 1.91 6.66
CA GLY A 8 -1.20 2.55 7.11
C GLY A 8 -1.00 3.78 8.00
N ALA A 9 0.19 3.99 8.55
CA ALA A 9 0.53 5.19 9.31
C ALA A 9 0.99 6.37 8.43
N GLY A 10 1.13 6.16 7.12
CA GLY A 10 1.45 7.20 6.15
C GLY A 10 0.26 8.10 5.82
N TYR A 11 0.49 9.11 4.97
CA TYR A 11 -0.50 10.11 4.59
C TYR A 11 -1.80 9.49 4.01
N ILE A 12 -1.69 8.72 2.91
CA ILE A 12 -2.84 8.09 2.28
C ILE A 12 -3.43 7.01 3.21
N GLY A 13 -2.57 6.26 3.89
CA GLY A 13 -2.97 5.18 4.80
C GLY A 13 -3.89 5.66 5.93
N THR A 14 -3.55 6.76 6.61
CA THR A 14 -4.35 7.31 7.70
C THR A 14 -5.74 7.78 7.25
N HIS A 15 -5.83 8.44 6.09
CA HIS A 15 -7.12 8.83 5.52
C HIS A 15 -7.95 7.60 5.14
N THR A 16 -7.32 6.58 4.53
CA THR A 16 -7.98 5.31 4.20
C THR A 16 -8.46 4.58 5.46
N CYS A 17 -7.69 4.59 6.56
CA CYS A 17 -8.14 4.04 7.84
C CYS A 17 -9.48 4.65 8.29
N ILE A 18 -9.60 5.97 8.26
CA ILE A 18 -10.82 6.67 8.66
C ILE A 18 -12.01 6.27 7.78
N GLU A 19 -11.83 6.30 6.46
CA GLU A 19 -12.89 5.98 5.53
C GLU A 19 -13.36 4.51 5.65
N LEU A 20 -12.45 3.57 5.86
CA LEU A 20 -12.80 2.17 6.09
C LEU A 20 -13.58 1.98 7.41
N ILE A 21 -13.15 2.66 8.48
CA ILE A 21 -13.84 2.60 9.77
C ILE A 21 -15.24 3.21 9.65
N ASN A 22 -15.38 4.35 8.97
CA ASN A 22 -16.67 5.00 8.72
C ASN A 22 -17.60 4.14 7.87
N ALA A 23 -17.04 3.36 6.94
CA ALA A 23 -17.77 2.37 6.14
C ALA A 23 -18.12 1.07 6.90
N GLY A 24 -17.79 0.98 8.18
CA GLY A 24 -18.12 -0.18 9.04
C GLY A 24 -17.15 -1.35 8.93
N HIS A 25 -15.94 -1.14 8.38
CA HIS A 25 -14.88 -2.13 8.38
C HIS A 25 -14.02 -2.05 9.64
N THR A 26 -13.34 -3.14 9.96
CA THR A 26 -12.25 -3.15 10.94
C THR A 26 -10.91 -3.04 10.20
N VAL A 27 -9.95 -2.36 10.81
CA VAL A 27 -8.64 -2.09 10.21
C VAL A 27 -7.55 -2.61 11.13
N VAL A 28 -6.54 -3.26 10.52
CA VAL A 28 -5.27 -3.62 11.14
C VAL A 28 -4.17 -2.88 10.36
N VAL A 29 -3.21 -2.29 11.05
CA VAL A 29 -2.13 -1.52 10.42
C VAL A 29 -0.78 -2.21 10.63
N ALA A 30 0.00 -2.35 9.55
CA ALA A 30 1.41 -2.74 9.58
C ALA A 30 2.25 -1.60 8.98
N ASP A 31 3.23 -1.10 9.74
CA ASP A 31 4.10 0.01 9.34
C ASP A 31 5.43 -0.08 10.08
N ASN A 32 6.56 0.16 9.41
CA ASN A 32 7.88 0.12 10.04
C ASN A 32 8.35 1.51 10.51
N PHE A 33 7.52 2.53 10.30
CA PHE A 33 7.76 3.92 10.66
C PHE A 33 9.02 4.54 10.06
N SER A 34 9.52 4.02 8.95
CA SER A 34 10.70 4.59 8.29
C SER A 34 10.48 6.03 7.79
N ASN A 35 9.26 6.37 7.41
CA ASN A 35 8.85 7.73 6.99
C ASN A 35 7.46 8.13 7.50
N SER A 36 7.01 7.53 8.59
CA SER A 36 5.72 7.77 9.24
C SER A 36 5.89 7.82 10.77
N SER A 37 4.79 7.89 11.52
CA SER A 37 4.84 7.92 12.97
C SER A 37 3.65 7.20 13.59
N PRO A 38 3.82 6.45 14.69
CA PRO A 38 2.73 5.86 15.47
C PRO A 38 1.67 6.89 15.88
N LYS A 39 2.09 8.14 16.10
CA LYS A 39 1.21 9.26 16.44
C LYS A 39 0.13 9.52 15.40
N ALA A 40 0.38 9.18 14.13
CA ALA A 40 -0.61 9.31 13.07
C ALA A 40 -1.81 8.37 13.32
N ILE A 41 -1.55 7.14 13.78
CA ILE A 41 -2.61 6.18 14.14
C ILE A 41 -3.32 6.59 15.44
N GLU A 42 -2.61 7.10 16.45
CA GLU A 42 -3.25 7.66 17.64
C GLU A 42 -4.28 8.74 17.28
N ARG A 43 -3.95 9.61 16.34
CA ARG A 43 -4.88 10.65 15.84
C ARG A 43 -6.07 10.07 15.08
N VAL A 44 -5.87 9.00 14.29
CA VAL A 44 -6.97 8.29 13.64
C VAL A 44 -7.90 7.67 14.70
N GLU A 45 -7.35 7.06 15.75
CA GLU A 45 -8.12 6.52 16.86
C GLU A 45 -8.94 7.60 17.58
N GLU A 46 -8.34 8.77 17.81
CA GLU A 46 -9.04 9.91 18.43
C GLU A 46 -10.16 10.48 17.55
N ILE A 47 -9.97 10.50 16.22
CA ILE A 47 -10.99 10.98 15.27
C ILE A 47 -12.15 9.99 15.19
N THR A 48 -11.85 8.70 15.11
CA THR A 48 -12.86 7.65 14.86
C THR A 48 -13.46 7.08 16.14
N GLY A 49 -12.82 7.29 17.29
CA GLY A 49 -13.18 6.65 18.56
C GLY A 49 -12.97 5.13 18.58
N LYS A 50 -12.21 4.59 17.63
CA LYS A 50 -11.94 3.14 17.49
C LYS A 50 -10.47 2.86 17.74
N LYS A 51 -10.17 1.74 18.41
CA LYS A 51 -8.81 1.21 18.55
C LYS A 51 -8.40 0.45 17.30
N ILE A 52 -7.15 0.64 16.88
CA ILE A 52 -6.57 0.04 15.69
C ILE A 52 -5.38 -0.83 16.11
N PRO A 53 -5.42 -2.15 15.90
CA PRO A 53 -4.24 -2.99 16.05
C PRO A 53 -3.11 -2.46 15.14
N LEU A 54 -1.98 -2.09 15.76
CA LEU A 54 -0.83 -1.48 15.09
C LEU A 54 0.40 -2.36 15.29
N TYR A 55 0.97 -2.85 14.18
CA TYR A 55 2.15 -3.69 14.15
C TYR A 55 3.33 -2.91 13.60
N ASN A 56 4.37 -2.75 14.41
CA ASN A 56 5.65 -2.19 13.97
C ASN A 56 6.49 -3.31 13.34
N ILE A 57 6.29 -3.53 12.04
CA ILE A 57 6.97 -4.58 11.28
C ILE A 57 7.38 -4.07 9.90
N ASP A 58 8.46 -4.64 9.35
CA ASP A 58 8.78 -4.53 7.94
C ASP A 58 7.93 -5.53 7.15
N VAL A 59 7.22 -5.05 6.14
CA VAL A 59 6.36 -5.89 5.27
C VAL A 59 7.18 -6.86 4.41
N CYS A 60 8.49 -6.63 4.25
CA CYS A 60 9.40 -7.58 3.62
C CYS A 60 9.72 -8.79 4.52
N ASP A 61 9.43 -8.73 5.83
CA ASP A 61 9.64 -9.81 6.77
C ASP A 61 8.44 -10.77 6.77
N VAL A 62 8.58 -11.89 6.05
CA VAL A 62 7.56 -12.93 5.92
C VAL A 62 7.17 -13.53 7.27
N GLU A 63 8.12 -13.71 8.20
CA GLU A 63 7.82 -14.28 9.51
C GLU A 63 7.00 -13.32 10.38
N ALA A 64 7.29 -12.02 10.32
CA ALA A 64 6.52 -11.00 11.02
C ALA A 64 5.10 -10.88 10.44
N LEU A 65 4.97 -10.91 9.11
CA LEU A 65 3.67 -10.95 8.44
C LEU A 65 2.88 -12.21 8.82
N ASP A 66 3.52 -13.37 8.83
CA ASP A 66 2.88 -14.64 9.20
C ASP A 66 2.26 -14.60 10.60
N LYS A 67 3.00 -14.05 11.57
CA LYS A 67 2.49 -13.82 12.93
C LYS A 67 1.29 -12.88 12.95
N LEU A 68 1.36 -11.76 12.21
CA LEU A 68 0.25 -10.81 12.10
C LEU A 68 -1.01 -11.49 11.56
N PHE A 69 -0.89 -12.28 10.49
CA PHE A 69 -2.03 -12.99 9.90
C PHE A 69 -2.55 -14.11 10.81
N ALA A 70 -1.69 -14.78 11.58
CA ALA A 70 -2.10 -15.76 12.57
C ALA A 70 -2.94 -15.16 13.72
N GLU A 71 -2.60 -13.94 14.13
CA GLU A 71 -3.28 -13.24 15.22
C GLU A 71 -4.57 -12.54 14.77
N ASN A 72 -4.71 -12.25 13.46
CA ASN A 72 -5.81 -11.48 12.90
C ASN A 72 -6.47 -12.21 11.74
N LYS A 73 -7.80 -12.35 11.79
CA LYS A 73 -8.55 -12.82 10.64
C LYS A 73 -8.61 -11.71 9.58
N ILE A 74 -7.69 -11.72 8.63
CA ILE A 74 -7.65 -10.74 7.54
C ILE A 74 -8.55 -11.20 6.38
N ASP A 75 -9.38 -10.31 5.83
CA ASP A 75 -10.25 -10.56 4.68
C ASP A 75 -9.72 -9.90 3.40
N ALA A 76 -8.96 -8.80 3.53
CA ALA A 76 -8.40 -8.05 2.42
C ALA A 76 -7.11 -7.32 2.83
N VAL A 77 -6.25 -7.04 1.86
CA VAL A 77 -5.03 -6.23 2.02
C VAL A 77 -5.10 -5.01 1.12
N ILE A 78 -4.78 -3.83 1.68
CA ILE A 78 -4.49 -2.62 0.91
C ILE A 78 -3.01 -2.29 1.15
N HIS A 79 -2.21 -2.33 0.09
CA HIS A 79 -0.77 -2.22 0.16
C HIS A 79 -0.31 -0.80 -0.23
N PHE A 80 -0.02 0.03 0.79
CA PHE A 80 0.57 1.36 0.63
C PHE A 80 2.07 1.37 0.92
N ALA A 81 2.58 0.42 1.72
CA ALA A 81 3.99 0.37 2.09
C ALA A 81 4.89 0.37 0.86
N GLY A 82 5.95 1.17 0.92
CA GLY A 82 6.94 1.26 -0.14
C GLY A 82 7.67 2.60 -0.15
N LEU A 83 8.90 2.59 -0.63
CA LEU A 83 9.67 3.80 -0.88
C LEU A 83 9.06 4.55 -2.07
N LYS A 84 8.89 5.88 -1.97
CA LYS A 84 8.10 6.68 -2.91
C LYS A 84 8.85 7.87 -3.55
N ALA A 85 10.03 8.23 -3.06
CA ALA A 85 10.75 9.40 -3.53
C ALA A 85 11.45 9.14 -4.87
N VAL A 86 10.97 9.79 -5.93
CA VAL A 86 11.47 9.60 -7.30
C VAL A 86 12.96 9.93 -7.41
N GLY A 87 13.40 11.07 -6.85
CA GLY A 87 14.81 11.48 -6.86
C GLY A 87 15.71 10.46 -6.18
N GLU A 88 15.39 10.09 -4.95
CA GLU A 88 16.13 9.10 -4.18
C GLU A 88 16.20 7.73 -4.89
N SER A 89 15.14 7.34 -5.61
CA SER A 89 15.14 6.09 -6.36
C SER A 89 16.25 6.04 -7.43
N CYS A 90 16.65 7.18 -7.97
CA CYS A 90 17.76 7.27 -8.92
C CYS A 90 19.13 7.17 -8.25
N GLU A 91 19.23 7.52 -6.97
CA GLU A 91 20.47 7.45 -6.19
C GLU A 91 20.71 6.05 -5.61
N ILE A 92 19.65 5.40 -5.12
CA ILE A 92 19.70 4.08 -4.48
C ILE A 92 18.74 3.06 -5.11
N PRO A 93 18.79 2.82 -6.44
CA PRO A 93 17.78 2.04 -7.15
C PRO A 93 17.62 0.61 -6.63
N VAL A 94 18.70 -0.04 -6.23
CA VAL A 94 18.66 -1.43 -5.73
C VAL A 94 17.84 -1.53 -4.45
N ALA A 95 17.95 -0.55 -3.54
CA ALA A 95 17.16 -0.51 -2.32
C ALA A 95 15.66 -0.35 -2.64
N TYR A 96 15.32 0.47 -3.64
CA TYR A 96 13.93 0.64 -4.11
C TYR A 96 13.36 -0.65 -4.69
N TYR A 97 14.11 -1.35 -5.55
CA TYR A 97 13.66 -2.63 -6.10
C TYR A 97 13.46 -3.67 -4.98
N ARG A 98 14.43 -3.82 -4.08
CA ARG A 98 14.33 -4.75 -2.96
C ARG A 98 13.09 -4.45 -2.11
N ASN A 99 13.00 -3.25 -1.56
CA ASN A 99 11.90 -2.90 -0.66
C ASN A 99 10.52 -3.03 -1.34
N ASN A 100 10.36 -2.46 -2.53
CA ASN A 100 9.04 -2.36 -3.15
C ASN A 100 8.58 -3.66 -3.82
N LEU A 101 9.47 -4.52 -4.27
CA LEU A 101 9.09 -5.80 -4.84
C LEU A 101 8.97 -6.89 -3.77
N ASP A 102 9.95 -6.98 -2.87
CA ASP A 102 9.96 -8.02 -1.83
C ASP A 102 8.73 -7.89 -0.90
N SER A 103 8.30 -6.65 -0.58
CA SER A 103 7.07 -6.43 0.21
C SER A 103 5.82 -6.99 -0.46
N THR A 104 5.67 -6.82 -1.78
CA THR A 104 4.53 -7.37 -2.53
C THR A 104 4.61 -8.90 -2.60
N LEU A 105 5.80 -9.46 -2.83
CA LEU A 105 6.00 -10.91 -2.89
C LEU A 105 5.71 -11.57 -1.54
N ALA A 106 6.22 -11.00 -0.44
CA ALA A 106 5.96 -11.47 0.92
C ALA A 106 4.46 -11.49 1.25
N LEU A 107 3.74 -10.41 0.89
CA LEU A 107 2.28 -10.35 1.07
C LEU A 107 1.56 -11.44 0.28
N LEU A 108 1.91 -11.67 -0.98
CA LEU A 108 1.28 -12.72 -1.80
C LEU A 108 1.52 -14.12 -1.22
N GLU A 109 2.72 -14.41 -0.71
CA GLU A 109 3.05 -15.68 -0.06
C GLU A 109 2.18 -15.92 1.19
N VAL A 110 2.10 -14.93 2.08
CA VAL A 110 1.35 -15.04 3.33
C VAL A 110 -0.15 -15.04 3.05
N MET A 111 -0.67 -14.18 2.18
CA MET A 111 -2.08 -14.18 1.79
C MET A 111 -2.53 -15.53 1.24
N LYS A 112 -1.71 -16.17 0.41
CA LYS A 112 -2.00 -17.54 -0.10
C LYS A 112 -2.10 -18.55 1.02
N LYS A 113 -1.19 -18.52 2.00
CA LYS A 113 -1.19 -19.41 3.16
C LYS A 113 -2.48 -19.29 3.98
N TYR A 114 -2.99 -18.07 4.16
CA TYR A 114 -4.19 -17.78 4.96
C TYR A 114 -5.47 -17.67 4.12
N SER A 115 -5.43 -18.00 2.83
CA SER A 115 -6.57 -17.95 1.90
C SER A 115 -7.22 -16.56 1.83
N VAL A 116 -6.42 -15.50 1.93
CA VAL A 116 -6.87 -14.12 1.73
C VAL A 116 -6.81 -13.77 0.25
N ALA A 117 -7.95 -13.43 -0.33
CA ALA A 117 -8.13 -13.36 -1.78
C ALA A 117 -8.26 -11.93 -2.35
N ASN A 118 -8.30 -10.90 -1.51
CA ASN A 118 -8.54 -9.53 -1.95
C ASN A 118 -7.31 -8.66 -1.75
N PHE A 119 -6.73 -8.14 -2.84
CA PHE A 119 -5.54 -7.30 -2.83
C PHE A 119 -5.81 -5.98 -3.55
N VAL A 120 -5.61 -4.86 -2.87
CA VAL A 120 -5.61 -3.53 -3.48
C VAL A 120 -4.20 -2.97 -3.44
N PHE A 121 -3.65 -2.63 -4.58
CA PHE A 121 -2.29 -2.12 -4.73
C PHE A 121 -2.27 -0.62 -5.03
N SER A 122 -1.52 0.12 -4.23
CA SER A 122 -1.18 1.51 -4.48
C SER A 122 -0.11 1.61 -5.56
N SER A 123 -0.54 1.64 -6.83
CA SER A 123 0.31 1.96 -7.96
C SER A 123 0.45 3.49 -8.13
N SER A 124 0.97 3.94 -9.24
CA SER A 124 1.28 5.36 -9.47
C SER A 124 1.09 5.74 -10.93
N ALA A 125 0.70 6.97 -11.19
CA ALA A 125 0.70 7.55 -12.54
C ALA A 125 2.11 7.59 -13.19
N THR A 126 3.17 7.45 -12.40
CA THR A 126 4.55 7.33 -12.93
C THR A 126 4.75 6.13 -13.86
N VAL A 127 3.86 5.12 -13.81
CA VAL A 127 3.88 3.97 -14.73
C VAL A 127 3.64 4.37 -16.18
N TYR A 128 2.99 5.52 -16.44
CA TYR A 128 2.78 6.01 -17.80
C TYR A 128 4.01 6.71 -18.40
N GLY A 129 5.02 7.06 -17.56
CA GLY A 129 6.20 7.78 -17.99
C GLY A 129 5.87 9.15 -18.60
N ILE A 130 6.38 9.42 -19.81
CA ILE A 130 6.09 10.65 -20.56
C ILE A 130 4.95 10.37 -21.54
N PRO A 131 3.71 10.79 -21.24
CA PRO A 131 2.57 10.48 -22.09
C PRO A 131 2.57 11.32 -23.36
N LYS A 132 2.06 10.74 -24.46
CA LYS A 132 1.89 11.46 -25.75
C LYS A 132 0.68 12.39 -25.75
N SER A 133 -0.28 12.19 -24.88
CA SER A 133 -1.52 12.96 -24.79
C SER A 133 -2.11 12.92 -23.37
N VAL A 134 -2.99 13.86 -23.07
CA VAL A 134 -3.79 13.96 -21.85
C VAL A 134 -5.26 14.14 -22.23
N PRO A 135 -6.23 13.74 -21.40
CA PRO A 135 -6.09 13.11 -20.08
C PRO A 135 -5.54 11.67 -20.19
N LEU A 136 -4.89 11.19 -19.12
CA LEU A 136 -4.43 9.80 -19.03
C LEU A 136 -5.61 8.87 -18.75
N VAL A 137 -5.61 7.71 -19.42
CA VAL A 137 -6.58 6.63 -19.20
C VAL A 137 -5.84 5.29 -19.05
N GLU A 138 -6.47 4.31 -18.42
CA GLU A 138 -5.84 3.04 -18.01
C GLU A 138 -5.32 2.21 -19.19
N THR A 139 -5.90 2.39 -20.39
CA THR A 139 -5.51 1.67 -21.62
C THR A 139 -4.29 2.25 -22.33
N MET A 140 -3.76 3.39 -21.85
CA MET A 140 -2.56 4.00 -22.43
C MET A 140 -1.32 3.13 -22.21
N PRO A 141 -0.34 3.19 -23.14
CA PRO A 141 0.94 2.53 -22.98
C PRO A 141 1.64 2.95 -21.69
N THR A 142 2.32 1.99 -21.05
CA THR A 142 3.16 2.23 -19.89
C THR A 142 4.64 2.21 -20.27
N GLY A 143 5.47 2.98 -19.54
CA GLY A 143 6.90 3.06 -19.78
C GLY A 143 7.55 4.04 -18.82
N CYS A 144 8.17 3.52 -17.76
CA CYS A 144 8.67 4.33 -16.67
C CYS A 144 9.98 5.05 -17.02
N THR A 145 10.21 6.21 -16.40
CA THR A 145 11.42 7.03 -16.58
C THR A 145 12.38 6.98 -15.39
N ASN A 146 12.00 6.31 -14.29
CA ASN A 146 12.78 6.24 -13.07
C ASN A 146 12.56 4.90 -12.33
N PRO A 147 13.49 4.51 -11.42
CA PRO A 147 13.40 3.24 -10.71
C PRO A 147 12.13 3.08 -9.87
N TYR A 148 11.67 4.14 -9.19
CA TYR A 148 10.40 4.09 -8.45
C TYR A 148 9.22 3.70 -9.36
N GLY A 149 9.07 4.36 -10.51
CA GLY A 149 8.03 4.01 -11.48
C GLY A 149 8.14 2.57 -11.95
N TRP A 150 9.36 2.10 -12.22
CA TRP A 150 9.58 0.70 -12.58
C TRP A 150 9.18 -0.27 -11.47
N THR A 151 9.45 0.02 -10.19
CA THR A 151 8.97 -0.86 -9.10
C THR A 151 7.45 -0.96 -9.08
N LYS A 152 6.73 0.14 -9.34
CA LYS A 152 5.27 0.13 -9.40
C LYS A 152 4.75 -0.68 -10.59
N LEU A 153 5.31 -0.48 -11.78
CA LEU A 153 4.92 -1.20 -12.99
C LEU A 153 5.24 -2.71 -12.90
N MET A 154 6.38 -3.08 -12.33
CA MET A 154 6.73 -4.47 -12.09
C MET A 154 5.77 -5.14 -11.10
N ASN A 155 5.36 -4.44 -10.04
CA ASN A 155 4.35 -4.94 -9.12
C ASN A 155 2.98 -5.12 -9.79
N GLU A 156 2.58 -4.21 -10.69
CA GLU A 156 1.36 -4.40 -11.49
C GLU A 156 1.44 -5.70 -12.32
N GLN A 157 2.60 -5.98 -12.92
CA GLN A 157 2.81 -7.21 -13.68
C GLN A 157 2.78 -8.46 -12.78
N ILE A 158 3.50 -8.45 -11.65
CA ILE A 158 3.52 -9.54 -10.66
C ILE A 158 2.10 -9.86 -10.19
N LEU A 159 1.35 -8.84 -9.78
CA LEU A 159 -0.02 -9.00 -9.28
C LEU A 159 -0.99 -9.49 -10.37
N THR A 160 -0.81 -9.00 -11.60
CA THR A 160 -1.60 -9.46 -12.77
C THR A 160 -1.35 -10.94 -13.05
N ASP A 161 -0.09 -11.38 -13.02
CA ASP A 161 0.26 -12.77 -13.29
C ASP A 161 -0.17 -13.69 -12.13
N ALA A 162 -0.05 -13.22 -10.88
CA ALA A 162 -0.56 -13.95 -9.71
C ALA A 162 -2.09 -14.15 -9.79
N ALA A 163 -2.86 -13.12 -10.18
CA ALA A 163 -4.30 -13.21 -10.33
C ALA A 163 -4.73 -14.11 -11.51
N LYS A 164 -3.93 -14.19 -12.58
CA LYS A 164 -4.18 -15.16 -13.67
C LYS A 164 -3.90 -16.59 -13.23
N ALA A 165 -2.90 -16.78 -12.38
CA ALA A 165 -2.52 -18.12 -11.89
C ALA A 165 -3.46 -18.65 -10.80
N ASP A 166 -4.11 -17.77 -10.04
CA ASP A 166 -5.08 -18.11 -8.99
C ASP A 166 -6.40 -17.36 -9.21
N SER A 167 -7.42 -18.08 -9.70
CA SER A 167 -8.75 -17.52 -9.99
C SER A 167 -9.50 -17.00 -8.76
N ASN A 168 -9.05 -17.32 -7.55
CA ASN A 168 -9.64 -16.79 -6.32
C ASN A 168 -9.04 -15.42 -5.97
N LEU A 169 -7.84 -15.09 -6.45
CA LEU A 169 -7.17 -13.84 -6.14
C LEU A 169 -7.77 -12.69 -6.96
N SER A 170 -8.39 -11.76 -6.28
CA SER A 170 -8.90 -10.49 -6.83
C SER A 170 -7.92 -9.37 -6.57
N VAL A 171 -7.44 -8.71 -7.64
CA VAL A 171 -6.48 -7.61 -7.55
C VAL A 171 -7.09 -6.34 -8.12
N VAL A 172 -6.93 -5.24 -7.39
CA VAL A 172 -7.24 -3.88 -7.86
C VAL A 172 -5.95 -3.06 -7.88
N LEU A 173 -5.63 -2.46 -9.02
CA LEU A 173 -4.46 -1.61 -9.22
C LEU A 173 -4.90 -0.15 -9.28
N LEU A 174 -4.51 0.66 -8.28
CA LEU A 174 -4.87 2.07 -8.20
C LEU A 174 -3.68 2.93 -8.60
N ARG A 175 -3.70 3.51 -9.80
CA ARG A 175 -2.67 4.41 -10.32
C ARG A 175 -2.89 5.83 -9.80
N TYR A 176 -2.39 6.12 -8.61
CA TYR A 176 -2.50 7.45 -8.01
C TYR A 176 -1.72 8.49 -8.79
N PHE A 177 -2.33 9.66 -8.95
CA PHE A 177 -1.64 10.91 -9.24
C PHE A 177 -1.13 11.51 -7.92
N ASN A 178 -0.92 12.81 -7.84
CA ASN A 178 -0.49 13.46 -6.60
C ASN A 178 -1.74 13.75 -5.74
N PRO A 179 -2.00 12.95 -4.69
CA PRO A 179 -3.10 13.25 -3.79
C PRO A 179 -2.79 14.52 -3.02
N ILE A 180 -3.78 15.38 -2.84
CA ILE A 180 -3.69 16.62 -2.07
C ILE A 180 -4.85 16.69 -1.10
N GLY A 181 -4.63 17.34 0.04
CA GLY A 181 -5.65 17.59 1.04
C GLY A 181 -5.25 17.14 2.44
N ALA A 182 -6.11 17.45 3.38
CA ALA A 182 -6.02 17.02 4.76
C ALA A 182 -7.42 16.73 5.29
N HIS A 183 -7.50 15.95 6.36
CA HIS A 183 -8.78 15.70 7.03
C HIS A 183 -9.33 17.00 7.62
N GLU A 184 -10.64 17.18 7.59
CA GLU A 184 -11.34 18.40 8.06
C GLU A 184 -11.02 18.78 9.52
N SER A 185 -10.67 17.78 10.36
CA SER A 185 -10.23 18.02 11.72
C SER A 185 -8.90 18.78 11.84
N GLY A 186 -8.12 18.88 10.75
CA GLY A 186 -6.76 19.45 10.75
C GLY A 186 -5.73 18.61 11.52
N ARG A 187 -6.05 17.36 11.92
CA ARG A 187 -5.20 16.54 12.80
C ARG A 187 -4.35 15.52 12.05
N ILE A 188 -4.75 15.15 10.84
CA ILE A 188 -3.99 14.30 9.92
C ILE A 188 -3.88 14.96 8.55
N GLY A 189 -2.77 14.72 7.87
CA GLY A 189 -2.43 15.27 6.57
C GLY A 189 -1.05 14.78 6.14
N GLU A 190 -0.53 15.31 5.06
CA GLU A 190 0.83 15.02 4.65
C GLU A 190 1.84 15.73 5.58
N ASN A 191 2.92 15.01 5.90
CA ASN A 191 4.13 15.55 6.52
C ASN A 191 5.28 15.25 5.55
N PRO A 192 5.61 16.23 4.68
CA PRO A 192 6.61 16.06 3.62
C PRO A 192 8.04 15.95 4.16
#